data_d8e8d6e95a6288ccc495df6fece013cf
#
_entry.id   d8e8d6e95a6288ccc495df6fece013cf
#
_cell.length_a   1.000
_cell.length_b   1.000
_cell.length_c   1.000
_cell.angle_alpha   90.00
_cell.angle_beta   90.00
_cell.angle_gamma   90.00
#
_symmetry.space_group_name_H-M   'P 1'
#
loop_
_entity.id
_entity.type
_entity.pdbx_description
1 polymer ?
#
loop_
_entity_poly.entity_id
_entity_poly.type
_entity_poly.pdbx_seq_one_letter_code
_entity_poly.pdbx_strand_id
1 'polypeptide(L)'
;MEKNVLNTDLSGKVAVVTGASGTLCSIFAKALARAGAKVALLGRNMEKLKELANAIEAEGGVAKGYTCNVMNKANCLQVAEEVMADLGPCDILVNGAGGNNPRANTDKEFFEMADLDDDTVTFFDLDESGVEMVFNLNFIG
;
A
#
# COMPACT_ATOMS: atom_id res chain seq x y z
N MET A 1 3.91 -25.27 -5.02
CA MET A 1 3.36 -23.98 -5.50
C MET A 1 2.10 -24.25 -6.30
N GLU A 2 0.95 -23.69 -5.90
CA GLU A 2 -0.26 -23.78 -6.71
C GLU A 2 -0.01 -23.13 -8.08
N LYS A 3 -0.48 -23.78 -9.15
CA LYS A 3 -0.36 -23.26 -10.51
C LYS A 3 -0.97 -21.86 -10.57
N ASN A 4 -0.21 -20.91 -11.11
CA ASN A 4 -0.71 -19.56 -11.41
C ASN A 4 -1.97 -19.67 -12.28
N VAL A 5 -3.11 -19.30 -11.73
CA VAL A 5 -4.43 -19.44 -12.37
C VAL A 5 -4.50 -18.69 -13.71
N LEU A 6 -3.73 -17.61 -13.84
CA LEU A 6 -3.69 -16.77 -15.04
C LEU A 6 -2.63 -17.22 -16.06
N ASN A 7 -1.87 -18.27 -15.78
CA ASN A 7 -0.77 -18.76 -16.61
C ASN A 7 0.21 -17.66 -17.08
N THR A 8 0.39 -16.63 -16.24
CA THR A 8 1.27 -15.48 -16.49
C THR A 8 2.65 -15.78 -15.91
N ASP A 9 3.68 -15.68 -16.71
CA ASP A 9 5.07 -15.81 -16.27
C ASP A 9 5.70 -14.40 -16.17
N LEU A 10 6.06 -14.01 -14.96
CA LEU A 10 6.74 -12.75 -14.63
C LEU A 10 8.20 -13.00 -14.19
N SER A 11 8.78 -14.15 -14.54
CA SER A 11 10.17 -14.47 -14.22
C SER A 11 11.12 -13.39 -14.75
N GLY A 12 12.02 -12.96 -13.89
CA GLY A 12 12.98 -11.89 -14.21
C GLY A 12 12.43 -10.46 -14.10
N LYS A 13 11.12 -10.28 -13.85
CA LYS A 13 10.50 -8.97 -13.63
C LYS A 13 10.64 -8.52 -12.18
N VAL A 14 10.72 -7.21 -11.97
CA VAL A 14 10.71 -6.57 -10.66
C VAL A 14 9.40 -5.80 -10.49
N ALA A 15 8.63 -6.17 -9.49
CA ALA A 15 7.40 -5.51 -9.12
C ALA A 15 7.58 -4.70 -7.83
N VAL A 16 7.19 -3.43 -7.85
CA VAL A 16 7.17 -2.54 -6.68
C VAL A 16 5.72 -2.37 -6.24
N VAL A 17 5.43 -2.66 -4.98
CA VAL A 17 4.08 -2.55 -4.41
C VAL A 17 4.11 -1.57 -3.25
N THR A 18 3.48 -0.39 -3.40
CA THR A 18 3.33 0.57 -2.31
C THR A 18 2.14 0.18 -1.43
N GLY A 19 2.20 0.50 -0.12
CA GLY A 19 1.17 0.06 0.81
C GLY A 19 1.09 -1.46 1.00
N ALA A 20 2.20 -2.17 0.74
CA ALA A 20 2.27 -3.63 0.68
C ALA A 20 1.80 -4.35 1.95
N SER A 21 1.89 -3.71 3.12
CA SER A 21 1.39 -4.26 4.39
C SER A 21 -0.14 -4.17 4.56
N GLY A 22 -0.85 -3.53 3.63
CA GLY A 22 -2.31 -3.46 3.61
C GLY A 22 -2.95 -4.76 3.11
N THR A 23 -4.23 -4.97 3.45
CA THR A 23 -4.97 -6.21 3.15
C THR A 23 -4.94 -6.58 1.67
N LEU A 24 -5.29 -5.65 0.77
CA LEU A 24 -5.34 -5.91 -0.67
C LEU A 24 -3.93 -6.01 -1.28
N CYS A 25 -3.04 -5.09 -0.92
CA CYS A 25 -1.70 -5.04 -1.51
C CYS A 25 -0.83 -6.22 -1.10
N SER A 26 -1.03 -6.79 0.09
CA SER A 26 -0.35 -8.02 0.48
C SER A 26 -0.76 -9.22 -0.39
N ILE A 27 -2.01 -9.28 -0.81
CA ILE A 27 -2.51 -10.32 -1.73
C ILE A 27 -1.92 -10.12 -3.12
N PHE A 28 -1.88 -8.87 -3.62
CA PHE A 28 -1.26 -8.56 -4.91
C PHE A 28 0.23 -8.91 -4.92
N ALA A 29 0.96 -8.55 -3.86
CA ALA A 29 2.38 -8.88 -3.73
C ALA A 29 2.63 -10.40 -3.78
N LYS A 30 1.84 -11.19 -3.06
CA LYS A 30 1.91 -12.66 -3.12
C LYS A 30 1.59 -13.20 -4.51
N ALA A 31 0.57 -12.66 -5.17
CA ALA A 31 0.19 -13.08 -6.52
C ALA A 31 1.30 -12.80 -7.55
N LEU A 32 1.94 -11.62 -7.49
CA LEU A 32 3.07 -11.25 -8.34
C LEU A 32 4.28 -12.15 -8.10
N ALA A 33 4.59 -12.45 -6.83
CA ALA A 33 5.67 -13.36 -6.48
C ALA A 33 5.40 -14.79 -6.98
N ARG A 34 4.17 -15.30 -6.84
CA ARG A 34 3.76 -16.61 -7.38
C ARG A 34 3.82 -16.66 -8.90
N ALA A 35 3.67 -15.53 -9.58
CA ALA A 35 3.88 -15.42 -11.01
C ALA A 35 5.36 -15.35 -11.42
N GLY A 36 6.30 -15.33 -10.47
CA GLY A 36 7.74 -15.36 -10.70
C GLY A 36 8.43 -14.00 -10.60
N ALA A 37 7.71 -12.92 -10.30
CA ALA A 37 8.33 -11.60 -10.10
C ALA A 37 9.12 -11.54 -8.79
N LYS A 38 10.20 -10.76 -8.76
CA LYS A 38 10.83 -10.28 -7.55
C LYS A 38 10.01 -9.10 -7.03
N VAL A 39 9.63 -9.09 -5.76
CA VAL A 39 8.70 -8.08 -5.23
C VAL A 39 9.35 -7.18 -4.20
N ALA A 40 9.41 -5.88 -4.49
CA ALA A 40 9.73 -4.84 -3.53
C ALA A 40 8.46 -4.44 -2.77
N LEU A 41 8.45 -4.65 -1.45
CA LEU A 41 7.34 -4.37 -0.56
C LEU A 41 7.57 -3.03 0.13
N LEU A 42 6.85 -1.98 -0.27
CA LEU A 42 6.99 -0.64 0.28
C LEU A 42 5.87 -0.31 1.27
N GLY A 43 6.25 0.24 2.43
CA GLY A 43 5.29 0.65 3.45
C GLY A 43 5.96 1.29 4.66
N ARG A 44 5.16 1.75 5.63
CA ARG A 44 5.65 2.46 6.82
C ARG A 44 6.02 1.51 7.97
N ASN A 45 5.45 0.31 8.00
CA ASN A 45 5.68 -0.66 9.08
C ASN A 45 6.59 -1.78 8.59
N MET A 46 7.88 -1.70 8.93
CA MET A 46 8.91 -2.67 8.52
C MET A 46 8.65 -4.09 9.07
N GLU A 47 8.08 -4.24 10.26
CA GLU A 47 7.80 -5.56 10.83
C GLU A 47 6.80 -6.32 9.97
N LYS A 48 5.67 -5.68 9.61
CA LYS A 48 4.67 -6.28 8.71
C LYS A 48 5.23 -6.57 7.31
N LEU A 49 6.13 -5.71 6.81
CA LEU A 49 6.78 -5.95 5.52
C LEU A 49 7.70 -7.16 5.57
N LYS A 50 8.46 -7.35 6.67
CA LYS A 50 9.31 -8.53 6.89
C LYS A 50 8.48 -9.80 7.01
N GLU A 51 7.38 -9.76 7.76
CA GLU A 51 6.47 -10.91 7.87
C GLU A 51 5.92 -11.32 6.49
N LEU A 52 5.53 -10.34 5.68
CA LEU A 52 5.04 -10.60 4.32
C LEU A 52 6.15 -11.14 3.41
N ALA A 53 7.37 -10.58 3.48
CA ALA A 53 8.52 -11.07 2.72
C ALA A 53 8.84 -12.53 3.08
N ASN A 54 8.93 -12.85 4.37
CA ASN A 54 9.16 -14.19 4.85
C ASN A 54 8.08 -15.18 4.39
N ALA A 55 6.81 -14.75 4.38
CA ALA A 55 5.72 -15.58 3.87
C ALA A 55 5.85 -15.86 2.36
N ILE A 56 6.27 -14.87 1.57
CA ILE A 56 6.53 -15.04 0.14
C ILE A 56 7.72 -15.96 -0.10
N GLU A 57 8.81 -15.78 0.65
CA GLU A 57 10.03 -16.62 0.55
C GLU A 57 9.75 -18.07 0.94
N ALA A 58 8.92 -18.30 1.97
CA ALA A 58 8.50 -19.65 2.37
C ALA A 58 7.72 -20.38 1.26
N GLU A 59 7.06 -19.63 0.37
CA GLU A 59 6.38 -20.17 -0.82
C GLU A 59 7.34 -20.29 -2.05
N GLY A 60 8.63 -19.97 -1.89
CA GLY A 60 9.64 -20.04 -2.94
C GLY A 60 9.71 -18.79 -3.84
N GLY A 61 9.05 -17.71 -3.47
CA GLY A 61 9.14 -16.42 -4.14
C GLY A 61 10.33 -15.58 -3.67
N VAL A 62 10.52 -14.39 -4.26
CA VAL A 62 11.54 -13.41 -3.87
C VAL A 62 10.86 -12.11 -3.49
N ALA A 63 11.05 -11.66 -2.25
CA ALA A 63 10.51 -10.39 -1.80
C ALA A 63 11.43 -9.70 -0.79
N LYS A 64 11.44 -8.36 -0.78
CA LYS A 64 12.18 -7.56 0.20
C LYS A 64 11.35 -6.36 0.63
N GLY A 65 11.35 -6.08 1.94
CA GLY A 65 10.65 -4.93 2.53
C GLY A 65 11.52 -3.68 2.56
N TYR A 66 10.90 -2.52 2.28
CA TYR A 66 11.53 -1.19 2.32
C TYR A 66 10.61 -0.21 3.05
N THR A 67 11.16 0.50 4.05
CA THR A 67 10.41 1.56 4.72
C THR A 67 10.30 2.76 3.79
N CYS A 68 9.08 3.06 3.35
CA CYS A 68 8.80 4.14 2.42
C CYS A 68 7.57 4.95 2.86
N ASN A 69 7.74 6.27 2.91
CA ASN A 69 6.65 7.23 2.99
C ASN A 69 6.44 7.84 1.60
N VAL A 70 5.38 7.42 0.90
CA VAL A 70 5.07 7.86 -0.47
C VAL A 70 4.79 9.37 -0.59
N MET A 71 4.47 10.04 0.52
CA MET A 71 4.29 11.50 0.56
C MET A 71 5.63 12.26 0.63
N ASN A 72 6.76 11.57 0.77
CA ASN A 72 8.08 12.16 0.83
C ASN A 72 8.92 11.76 -0.40
N LYS A 73 9.01 12.69 -1.36
CA LYS A 73 9.73 12.46 -2.63
C LYS A 73 11.19 12.05 -2.42
N ALA A 74 11.90 12.64 -1.46
CA ALA A 74 13.30 12.29 -1.19
C ALA A 74 13.41 10.84 -0.68
N ASN A 75 12.49 10.40 0.19
CA ASN A 75 12.45 9.02 0.65
C ASN A 75 12.09 8.05 -0.49
N CYS A 76 11.16 8.43 -1.38
CA CYS A 76 10.83 7.60 -2.55
C CYS A 76 12.06 7.43 -3.46
N LEU A 77 12.84 8.48 -3.71
CA LEU A 77 14.05 8.41 -4.53
C LEU A 77 15.11 7.51 -3.88
N GLN A 78 15.36 7.66 -2.58
CA GLN A 78 16.28 6.80 -1.85
C GLN A 78 15.86 5.31 -1.97
N VAL A 79 14.60 5.01 -1.71
CA VAL A 79 14.08 3.64 -1.79
C VAL A 79 14.16 3.09 -3.22
N ALA A 80 13.96 3.93 -4.23
CA ALA A 80 14.10 3.51 -5.63
C ALA A 80 15.54 3.07 -5.94
N GLU A 81 16.56 3.77 -5.42
CA GLU A 81 17.97 3.39 -5.54
C GLU A 81 18.25 2.06 -4.83
N GLU A 82 17.72 1.87 -3.62
CA GLU A 82 17.86 0.63 -2.86
C GLU A 82 17.21 -0.56 -3.60
N VAL A 83 15.99 -0.40 -4.12
CA VAL A 83 15.30 -1.43 -4.93
C VAL A 83 16.10 -1.77 -6.17
N MET A 84 16.60 -0.74 -6.88
CA MET A 84 17.43 -0.94 -8.08
C MET A 84 18.68 -1.77 -7.77
N ALA A 85 19.35 -1.49 -6.66
CA ALA A 85 20.56 -2.20 -6.25
C ALA A 85 20.29 -3.66 -5.84
N ASP A 86 19.17 -3.90 -5.12
CA ASP A 86 18.86 -5.20 -4.55
C ASP A 86 18.16 -6.17 -5.53
N LEU A 87 17.19 -5.67 -6.29
CA LEU A 87 16.27 -6.47 -7.10
C LEU A 87 16.40 -6.22 -8.60
N GLY A 88 16.82 -5.01 -8.97
CA GLY A 88 16.93 -4.53 -10.33
C GLY A 88 15.92 -3.45 -10.70
N PRO A 89 15.82 -3.06 -11.98
CA PRO A 89 14.93 -2.01 -12.45
C PRO A 89 13.44 -2.41 -12.28
N CYS A 90 12.62 -1.44 -11.89
CA CYS A 90 11.19 -1.63 -11.74
C CYS A 90 10.53 -1.83 -13.10
N ASP A 91 9.91 -3.00 -13.33
CA ASP A 91 9.09 -3.31 -14.51
C ASP A 91 7.61 -3.07 -14.25
N ILE A 92 7.15 -3.28 -13.00
CA ILE A 92 5.74 -3.24 -12.61
C ILE A 92 5.60 -2.39 -11.36
N LEU A 93 4.74 -1.39 -11.39
CA LEU A 93 4.42 -0.56 -10.22
C LEU A 93 2.95 -0.73 -9.84
N VAL A 94 2.70 -1.11 -8.59
CA VAL A 94 1.37 -1.16 -8.00
C VAL A 94 1.25 -0.04 -6.96
N ASN A 95 0.54 1.02 -7.30
CA ASN A 95 0.24 2.12 -6.40
C ASN A 95 -0.94 1.76 -5.51
N GLY A 96 -0.64 1.20 -4.34
CA GLY A 96 -1.64 0.76 -3.38
C GLY A 96 -1.56 1.50 -2.03
N ALA A 97 -0.59 2.42 -1.87
CA ALA A 97 -0.56 3.29 -0.71
C ALA A 97 -1.70 4.29 -0.79
N GLY A 98 -2.52 4.32 0.24
CA GLY A 98 -3.69 5.16 0.32
C GLY A 98 -4.45 4.86 1.62
N GLY A 99 -5.54 5.52 1.82
CA GLY A 99 -6.40 5.28 2.97
C GLY A 99 -7.29 6.46 3.31
N ASN A 100 -8.13 6.22 4.28
CA ASN A 100 -9.03 7.20 4.83
C ASN A 100 -8.52 7.72 6.18
N ASN A 101 -9.10 8.82 6.66
CA ASN A 101 -8.85 9.36 7.98
C ASN A 101 -10.19 9.43 8.73
N PRO A 102 -10.30 8.86 9.94
CA PRO A 102 -11.53 8.92 10.72
C PRO A 102 -12.06 10.35 10.93
N ARG A 103 -11.16 11.35 11.02
CA ARG A 103 -11.53 12.76 11.16
C ARG A 103 -12.09 13.41 9.89
N ALA A 104 -12.02 12.70 8.75
CA ALA A 104 -12.58 13.10 7.46
C ALA A 104 -13.81 12.26 7.08
N ASN A 105 -14.39 11.55 8.02
CA ASN A 105 -15.61 10.74 7.84
C ASN A 105 -16.73 11.21 8.72
N THR A 106 -17.95 11.09 8.19
CA THR A 106 -19.18 11.19 8.98
C THR A 106 -19.52 9.85 9.60
N ASP A 107 -20.23 9.87 10.73
CA ASP A 107 -20.66 8.64 11.43
C ASP A 107 -21.81 7.93 10.69
N LYS A 108 -22.62 8.70 9.94
CA LYS A 108 -23.76 8.17 9.18
C LYS A 108 -23.60 8.43 7.69
N GLU A 109 -24.22 7.56 6.88
CA GLU A 109 -24.31 7.70 5.43
C GLU A 109 -25.27 8.82 5.02
N PHE A 110 -26.36 9.00 5.78
CA PHE A 110 -27.38 10.01 5.55
C PHE A 110 -27.44 10.99 6.73
N PHE A 111 -27.51 12.28 6.43
CA PHE A 111 -27.69 13.34 7.42
C PHE A 111 -29.16 13.53 7.76
N GLU A 112 -29.47 13.64 9.06
CA GLU A 112 -30.77 14.01 9.61
C GLU A 112 -30.60 15.24 10.52
N MET A 113 -31.64 16.09 10.59
CA MET A 113 -31.55 17.31 11.41
C MET A 113 -31.34 17.03 12.90
N ALA A 114 -31.79 15.85 13.37
CA ALA A 114 -31.58 15.42 14.76
C ALA A 114 -30.08 15.13 15.07
N ASP A 115 -29.26 14.89 14.06
CA ASP A 115 -27.82 14.63 14.23
C ASP A 115 -27.05 15.87 14.69
N LEU A 116 -27.65 17.05 14.60
CA LEU A 116 -27.08 18.29 15.11
C LEU A 116 -27.27 18.47 16.65
N ASP A 117 -28.11 17.65 17.24
CA ASP A 117 -28.47 17.74 18.67
C ASP A 117 -27.76 16.69 19.54
N ASP A 118 -26.91 15.83 18.93
CA ASP A 118 -26.16 14.77 19.60
C ASP A 118 -24.68 14.80 19.23
N ASP A 119 -23.90 13.81 19.69
CA ASP A 119 -22.45 13.69 19.42
C ASP A 119 -22.14 13.03 18.07
N THR A 120 -23.10 12.89 17.16
CA THR A 120 -22.93 12.31 15.82
C THR A 120 -22.04 13.22 14.97
N VAL A 121 -20.94 12.70 14.46
CA VAL A 121 -20.06 13.45 13.55
C VAL A 121 -20.75 13.60 12.19
N THR A 122 -21.12 14.83 11.88
CA THR A 122 -21.76 15.23 10.62
C THR A 122 -20.75 15.83 9.65
N PHE A 123 -21.20 16.23 8.46
CA PHE A 123 -20.36 16.97 7.51
C PHE A 123 -19.79 18.27 8.09
N PHE A 124 -20.53 18.93 9.01
CA PHE A 124 -20.11 20.19 9.61
C PHE A 124 -19.03 20.05 10.68
N ASP A 125 -18.78 18.81 11.15
CA ASP A 125 -17.82 18.47 12.20
C ASP A 125 -16.51 17.91 11.63
N LEU A 126 -16.39 17.79 10.30
CA LEU A 126 -15.20 17.26 9.66
C LEU A 126 -13.97 18.15 9.94
N ASP A 127 -12.88 17.52 10.33
CA ASP A 127 -11.61 18.17 10.61
C ASP A 127 -10.85 18.49 9.33
N GLU A 128 -10.50 19.78 9.12
CA GLU A 128 -9.77 20.25 7.94
C GLU A 128 -8.47 19.46 7.72
N SER A 129 -7.70 19.21 8.78
CA SER A 129 -6.44 18.47 8.69
C SER A 129 -6.65 17.00 8.34
N GLY A 130 -7.78 16.44 8.73
CA GLY A 130 -8.21 15.09 8.32
C GLY A 130 -8.48 15.01 6.82
N VAL A 131 -9.22 15.99 6.30
CA VAL A 131 -9.52 16.11 4.86
C VAL A 131 -8.24 16.35 4.05
N GLU A 132 -7.40 17.30 4.46
CA GLU A 132 -6.10 17.54 3.81
C GLU A 132 -5.24 16.29 3.75
N MET A 133 -5.17 15.52 4.83
CA MET A 133 -4.40 14.27 4.87
C MET A 133 -4.92 13.26 3.84
N VAL A 134 -6.22 13.12 3.69
CA VAL A 134 -6.83 12.21 2.69
C VAL A 134 -6.49 12.66 1.28
N PHE A 135 -6.63 13.95 0.97
CA PHE A 135 -6.28 14.49 -0.35
C PHE A 135 -4.79 14.37 -0.64
N ASN A 136 -3.93 14.72 0.30
CA ASN A 136 -2.49 14.62 0.13
C ASN A 136 -2.04 13.17 -0.11
N LEU A 137 -2.57 12.22 0.66
CA LEU A 137 -2.17 10.82 0.53
C LEU A 137 -2.68 10.15 -0.75
N ASN A 138 -3.95 10.41 -1.11
CA ASN A 138 -4.61 9.64 -2.18
C ASN A 138 -4.59 10.32 -3.54
N PHE A 139 -4.31 11.63 -3.59
CA PHE A 139 -4.43 12.42 -4.82
C PHE A 139 -3.15 13.16 -5.21
N ILE A 140 -2.43 13.71 -4.25
CA ILE A 140 -1.23 14.54 -4.51
C ILE A 140 0.06 13.73 -4.34
N GLY A 141 0.09 12.77 -3.41
CA GLY A 141 1.26 11.96 -3.03
C GLY A 141 1.69 10.90 -4.03
#